data_95ace8f2985fdf490b2a3841ca3fd9f4
#
_entry.id   95ace8f2985fdf490b2a3841ca3fd9f4
#
_cell.length_a   1.000
_cell.length_b   1.000
_cell.length_c   1.000
_cell.angle_alpha   90.00
_cell.angle_beta   90.00
_cell.angle_gamma   90.00
#
_symmetry.space_group_name_H-M   'P 1'
#
loop_
_entity.id
_entity.type
_entity.pdbx_description
1 polymer ?
#
loop_
_entity_poly.entity_id
_entity_poly.type
_entity_poly.pdbx_seq_one_letter_code
_entity_poly.pdbx_strand_id
1 'polypeptide(L)'
;RLVMASNLRVGVDVGGTNTDAVVMGGDAVVASVKVPTTDDVTGGILSALTELFSDTDLSPASIVAVMIGTTHFTNAVVEASGLTPTAVIRLGLPATSSLPPLVDWPHRLVQAIGNHAYMCRGGHEYDGREIAPLDHDGLQRIVEEAALAGVRSFAITSVFSPVNPEFEHEAASIIKETVDGASVSL
;
A
#
# COMPACT_ATOMS: atom_id res chain seq x y z
N ARG A 1 41.63 9.30 11.32
CA ARG A 1 41.57 9.52 9.86
C ARG A 1 40.18 10.09 9.58
N LEU A 2 40.09 11.41 9.36
CA LEU A 2 38.83 12.01 8.90
C LEU A 2 38.43 11.30 7.61
N VAL A 3 37.38 10.51 7.66
CA VAL A 3 36.67 10.08 6.45
C VAL A 3 35.99 11.35 5.94
N MET A 4 36.48 11.86 4.83
CA MET A 4 35.84 12.98 4.12
C MET A 4 34.44 12.49 3.71
N ALA A 5 33.45 12.92 4.49
CA ALA A 5 32.06 12.42 4.41
C ALA A 5 31.29 13.10 3.26
N SER A 6 31.67 12.80 2.03
CA SER A 6 30.81 13.07 0.88
C SER A 6 30.06 11.79 0.52
N ASN A 7 28.72 11.84 0.55
CA ASN A 7 27.78 10.77 0.20
C ASN A 7 27.47 9.76 1.31
N LEU A 8 27.12 10.22 2.50
CA LEU A 8 26.58 9.35 3.53
C LEU A 8 25.13 8.94 3.18
N ARG A 9 24.80 7.69 3.46
CA ARG A 9 23.44 7.15 3.29
C ARG A 9 22.95 6.62 4.63
N VAL A 10 21.66 6.80 4.89
CA VAL A 10 20.99 6.25 6.07
C VAL A 10 20.12 5.05 5.62
N GLY A 11 20.23 3.95 6.33
CA GLY A 11 19.31 2.82 6.24
C GLY A 11 18.54 2.70 7.54
N VAL A 12 17.23 2.51 7.47
CA VAL A 12 16.36 2.21 8.61
C VAL A 12 15.61 0.92 8.31
N ASP A 13 15.65 -0.02 9.24
CA ASP A 13 14.84 -1.24 9.21
C ASP A 13 13.88 -1.26 10.39
N VAL A 14 12.58 -1.26 10.10
CA VAL A 14 11.53 -1.28 11.11
C VAL A 14 10.98 -2.69 11.23
N GLY A 15 11.46 -3.42 12.24
CA GLY A 15 10.94 -4.74 12.60
C GLY A 15 9.77 -4.67 13.58
N GLY A 16 9.18 -5.82 13.89
CA GLY A 16 8.08 -5.91 14.86
C GLY A 16 8.48 -5.60 16.30
N THR A 17 9.77 -5.73 16.66
CA THR A 17 10.26 -5.56 18.02
C THR A 17 11.27 -4.43 18.15
N ASN A 18 12.12 -4.26 17.16
CA ASN A 18 13.18 -3.24 17.15
C ASN A 18 13.19 -2.50 15.82
N THR A 19 13.57 -1.24 15.88
CA THR A 19 13.94 -0.41 14.74
C THR A 19 15.45 -0.22 14.76
N ASP A 20 16.11 -0.65 13.70
CA ASP A 20 17.55 -0.50 13.51
C ASP A 20 17.81 0.66 12.54
N ALA A 21 18.77 1.52 12.84
CA ALA A 21 19.20 2.58 11.93
C ALA A 21 20.72 2.62 11.81
N VAL A 22 21.21 2.81 10.58
CA VAL A 22 22.66 2.86 10.29
C VAL A 22 23.00 4.02 9.38
N VAL A 23 24.18 4.60 9.56
CA VAL A 23 24.82 5.51 8.60
C VAL A 23 25.93 4.76 7.89
N MET A 24 25.89 4.77 6.58
CA MET A 24 26.90 4.17 5.71
C MET A 24 27.71 5.25 4.99
N GLY A 25 29.03 5.09 5.02
CA GLY A 25 29.99 5.86 4.21
C GLY A 25 30.69 4.91 3.24
N GLY A 26 30.26 4.88 1.96
CA GLY A 26 30.67 3.83 1.05
C GLY A 26 30.16 2.47 1.52
N ASP A 27 31.09 1.52 1.73
CA ASP A 27 30.80 0.16 2.23
C ASP A 27 31.01 0.00 3.74
N ALA A 28 31.34 1.08 4.45
CA ALA A 28 31.59 1.05 5.88
C ALA A 28 30.40 1.57 6.69
N VAL A 29 30.09 0.89 7.79
CA VAL A 29 29.19 1.43 8.81
C VAL A 29 29.91 2.52 9.60
N VAL A 30 29.37 3.72 9.59
CA VAL A 30 29.90 4.90 10.30
C VAL A 30 29.26 5.03 11.68
N ALA A 31 27.98 4.78 11.77
CA ALA A 31 27.22 4.79 13.01
C ALA A 31 26.02 3.83 12.90
N SER A 32 25.54 3.33 14.03
CA SER A 32 24.33 2.52 14.10
C SER A 32 23.66 2.66 15.46
N VAL A 33 22.33 2.50 15.46
CA VAL A 33 21.50 2.48 16.66
C VAL A 33 20.44 1.42 16.53
N LYS A 34 20.00 0.87 17.66
CA LYS A 34 18.88 -0.05 17.77
C LYS A 34 17.96 0.44 18.89
N VAL A 35 16.71 0.73 18.53
CA VAL A 35 15.68 1.19 19.48
C VAL A 35 14.49 0.23 19.46
N PRO A 36 13.70 0.10 20.54
CA PRO A 36 12.45 -0.63 20.51
C PRO A 36 11.48 -0.03 19.48
N THR A 37 10.81 -0.88 18.70
CA THR A 37 9.71 -0.44 17.83
C THR A 37 8.52 -0.01 18.69
N THR A 38 7.91 1.11 18.32
CA THR A 38 6.70 1.65 18.96
C THR A 38 5.48 1.41 18.07
N ASP A 39 4.28 1.48 18.66
CA ASP A 39 3.01 1.38 17.91
C ASP A 39 2.90 2.50 16.86
N ASP A 40 3.47 3.67 17.15
CA ASP A 40 3.69 4.73 16.15
C ASP A 40 5.00 4.49 15.41
N VAL A 41 4.90 3.85 14.25
CA VAL A 41 6.04 3.54 13.37
C VAL A 41 6.81 4.79 12.97
N THR A 42 6.11 5.88 12.66
CA THR A 42 6.76 7.15 12.26
C THR A 42 7.53 7.75 13.43
N GLY A 43 6.95 7.78 14.63
CA GLY A 43 7.61 8.22 15.85
C GLY A 43 8.81 7.35 16.20
N GLY A 44 8.72 6.03 16.01
CA GLY A 44 9.84 5.10 16.18
C GLY A 44 11.01 5.39 15.24
N ILE A 45 10.75 5.63 13.97
CA ILE A 45 11.76 6.01 12.98
C ILE A 45 12.41 7.33 13.35
N LEU A 46 11.63 8.35 13.70
CA LEU A 46 12.15 9.66 14.10
C LEU A 46 13.01 9.57 15.37
N SER A 47 12.61 8.74 16.33
CA SER A 47 13.39 8.49 17.55
C SER A 47 14.72 7.83 17.23
N ALA A 48 14.73 6.78 16.40
CA ALA A 48 15.94 6.10 15.94
C ALA A 48 16.89 7.06 15.22
N LEU A 49 16.38 7.88 14.32
CA LEU A 49 17.19 8.88 13.61
C LEU A 49 17.73 9.97 14.55
N THR A 50 16.92 10.43 15.50
CA THR A 50 17.35 11.43 16.47
C THR A 50 18.48 10.89 17.33
N GLU A 51 18.36 9.68 17.86
CA GLU A 51 19.40 9.02 18.65
C GLU A 51 20.66 8.80 17.83
N LEU A 52 20.52 8.30 16.58
CA LEU A 52 21.62 8.07 15.66
C LEU A 52 22.47 9.33 15.42
N PHE A 53 21.82 10.49 15.26
CA PHE A 53 22.53 11.75 15.03
C PHE A 53 22.98 12.44 16.32
N SER A 54 22.37 12.17 17.46
CA SER A 54 22.77 12.74 18.75
C SER A 54 24.10 12.16 19.25
N ASP A 55 24.36 10.90 18.96
CA ASP A 55 25.56 10.17 19.37
C ASP A 55 26.75 10.36 18.41
N THR A 56 26.57 11.16 17.35
CA THR A 56 27.57 11.36 16.32
C THR A 56 27.76 12.82 15.98
N ASP A 57 28.99 13.20 15.57
CA ASP A 57 29.29 14.55 15.04
C ASP A 57 28.83 14.68 13.56
N LEU A 58 27.94 13.80 13.08
CA LEU A 58 27.48 13.81 11.70
C LEU A 58 26.38 14.85 11.49
N SER A 59 26.55 15.66 10.46
CA SER A 59 25.48 16.59 10.04
C SER A 59 24.44 15.88 9.19
N PRO A 60 23.12 16.02 9.47
CA PRO A 60 22.07 15.54 8.59
C PRO A 60 22.21 16.06 7.15
N ALA A 61 22.81 17.25 6.95
CA ALA A 61 23.07 17.84 5.64
C ALA A 61 24.08 17.04 4.79
N SER A 62 24.85 16.12 5.40
CA SER A 62 25.78 15.24 4.68
C SER A 62 25.11 13.97 4.14
N ILE A 63 23.82 13.73 4.46
CA ILE A 63 23.07 12.57 4.01
C ILE A 63 22.49 12.81 2.61
N VAL A 64 22.89 11.98 1.68
CA VAL A 64 22.45 12.08 0.28
C VAL A 64 21.25 11.17 -0.05
N ALA A 65 21.01 10.14 0.78
CA ALA A 65 19.89 9.23 0.61
C ALA A 65 19.45 8.61 1.94
N VAL A 66 18.16 8.41 2.10
CA VAL A 66 17.54 7.65 3.19
C VAL A 66 16.77 6.49 2.58
N MET A 67 17.01 5.28 3.07
CA MET A 67 16.34 4.05 2.67
C MET A 67 15.63 3.48 3.89
N ILE A 68 14.33 3.23 3.76
CA ILE A 68 13.52 2.68 4.86
C ILE A 68 12.96 1.34 4.39
N GLY A 69 13.29 0.28 5.12
CA GLY A 69 12.68 -1.03 5.01
C GLY A 69 11.73 -1.27 6.17
N THR A 70 10.65 -2.00 5.93
CA THR A 70 9.74 -2.39 7.00
C THR A 70 9.06 -3.72 6.68
N THR A 71 8.91 -4.56 7.69
CA THR A 71 8.09 -5.78 7.64
C THR A 71 6.68 -5.53 8.22
N HIS A 72 6.37 -4.29 8.57
CA HIS A 72 5.13 -3.95 9.28
C HIS A 72 3.88 -4.37 8.50
N PHE A 73 3.85 -4.09 7.18
CA PHE A 73 2.76 -4.54 6.31
C PHE A 73 2.65 -6.08 6.26
N THR A 74 3.78 -6.76 6.15
CA THR A 74 3.81 -8.23 6.13
C THR A 74 3.25 -8.80 7.43
N ASN A 75 3.63 -8.23 8.57
CA ASN A 75 3.13 -8.62 9.87
C ASN A 75 1.62 -8.35 9.98
N ALA A 76 1.14 -7.18 9.55
CA ALA A 76 -0.28 -6.84 9.53
C ALA A 76 -1.10 -7.85 8.72
N VAL A 77 -0.61 -8.29 7.57
CA VAL A 77 -1.26 -9.33 6.75
C VAL A 77 -1.20 -10.70 7.44
N VAL A 78 -0.03 -11.09 7.96
CA VAL A 78 0.14 -12.38 8.66
C VAL A 78 -0.75 -12.46 9.90
N GLU A 79 -0.89 -11.40 10.65
CA GLU A 79 -1.71 -11.33 11.86
C GLU A 79 -3.18 -10.99 11.58
N ALA A 80 -3.51 -10.58 10.35
CA ALA A 80 -4.82 -10.04 9.95
C ALA A 80 -5.28 -8.91 10.88
N SER A 81 -4.35 -8.01 11.23
CA SER A 81 -4.55 -6.94 12.21
C SER A 81 -4.07 -5.60 11.67
N GLY A 82 -4.76 -4.50 12.00
CA GLY A 82 -4.38 -3.15 11.55
C GLY A 82 -4.55 -2.89 10.04
N LEU A 83 -5.26 -3.77 9.32
CA LEU A 83 -5.55 -3.59 7.90
C LEU A 83 -6.69 -2.59 7.70
N THR A 84 -6.55 -1.76 6.67
CA THR A 84 -7.58 -0.77 6.32
C THR A 84 -8.78 -1.45 5.66
N PRO A 85 -10.03 -1.16 6.08
CA PRO A 85 -11.21 -1.60 5.36
C PRO A 85 -11.15 -1.17 3.89
N THR A 86 -11.25 -2.15 2.99
CA THR A 86 -11.04 -1.93 1.56
C THR A 86 -12.17 -2.57 0.75
N ALA A 87 -12.77 -1.79 -0.15
CA ALA A 87 -13.71 -2.31 -1.15
C ALA A 87 -12.93 -2.88 -2.33
N VAL A 88 -13.15 -4.16 -2.61
CA VAL A 88 -12.54 -4.84 -3.74
C VAL A 88 -13.56 -5.00 -4.85
N ILE A 89 -13.31 -4.38 -6.00
CA ILE A 89 -14.23 -4.32 -7.13
C ILE A 89 -13.63 -5.05 -8.33
N ARG A 90 -14.33 -6.05 -8.85
CA ARG A 90 -13.94 -6.73 -10.10
C ARG A 90 -14.82 -6.25 -11.24
N LEU A 91 -14.20 -5.72 -12.29
CA LEU A 91 -14.82 -5.40 -13.57
C LEU A 91 -14.69 -6.63 -14.49
N GLY A 92 -15.78 -7.38 -14.65
CA GLY A 92 -15.70 -8.64 -15.40
C GLY A 92 -17.05 -9.34 -15.61
N LEU A 93 -18.15 -8.73 -15.17
CA LEU A 93 -19.47 -9.32 -15.48
C LEU A 93 -19.84 -9.12 -16.96
N PRO A 94 -20.55 -10.08 -17.55
CA PRO A 94 -21.09 -11.31 -16.95
C PRO A 94 -20.11 -12.48 -16.91
N ALA A 95 -18.95 -12.41 -17.59
CA ALA A 95 -18.08 -13.56 -17.84
C ALA A 95 -17.52 -14.20 -16.56
N THR A 96 -17.22 -13.41 -15.53
CA THR A 96 -16.60 -13.88 -14.28
C THR A 96 -17.58 -13.98 -13.10
N SER A 97 -18.87 -14.15 -13.35
CA SER A 97 -19.90 -14.22 -12.29
C SER A 97 -19.65 -15.30 -11.23
N SER A 98 -18.93 -16.38 -11.57
CA SER A 98 -18.56 -17.46 -10.65
C SER A 98 -17.25 -17.20 -9.89
N LEU A 99 -16.56 -16.10 -10.15
CA LEU A 99 -15.24 -15.77 -9.58
C LEU A 99 -15.28 -14.38 -8.92
N PRO A 100 -16.04 -14.19 -7.83
CA PRO A 100 -16.06 -12.91 -7.13
C PRO A 100 -14.69 -12.60 -6.52
N PRO A 101 -14.39 -11.33 -6.26
CA PRO A 101 -13.19 -10.97 -5.52
C PRO A 101 -13.12 -11.71 -4.18
N LEU A 102 -11.91 -12.00 -3.71
CA LEU A 102 -11.62 -12.63 -2.42
C LEU A 102 -12.13 -14.07 -2.25
N VAL A 103 -12.63 -14.73 -3.31
CA VAL A 103 -13.23 -16.07 -3.24
C VAL A 103 -12.31 -17.12 -2.58
N ASP A 104 -11.00 -17.03 -2.81
CA ASP A 104 -10.00 -17.97 -2.26
C ASP A 104 -9.19 -17.38 -1.09
N TRP A 105 -9.59 -16.22 -0.58
CA TRP A 105 -8.88 -15.59 0.52
C TRP A 105 -9.20 -16.26 1.86
N PRO A 106 -8.21 -16.38 2.77
CA PRO A 106 -8.48 -16.80 4.14
C PRO A 106 -9.54 -15.92 4.80
N HIS A 107 -10.56 -16.54 5.40
CA HIS A 107 -11.70 -15.85 6.01
C HIS A 107 -11.28 -14.72 6.98
N ARG A 108 -10.20 -14.94 7.77
CA ARG A 108 -9.65 -13.94 8.69
C ARG A 108 -9.17 -12.66 8.00
N LEU A 109 -8.59 -12.78 6.79
CA LEU A 109 -8.14 -11.61 6.01
C LEU A 109 -9.33 -10.87 5.38
N VAL A 110 -10.33 -11.62 4.88
CA VAL A 110 -11.56 -11.02 4.36
C VAL A 110 -12.26 -10.20 5.43
N GLN A 111 -12.35 -10.74 6.65
CA GLN A 111 -12.93 -10.04 7.81
C GLN A 111 -12.11 -8.80 8.19
N ALA A 112 -10.78 -8.92 8.21
CA ALA A 112 -9.88 -7.84 8.62
C ALA A 112 -9.95 -6.62 7.69
N ILE A 113 -10.23 -6.82 6.38
CA ILE A 113 -10.42 -5.74 5.40
C ILE A 113 -11.88 -5.31 5.23
N GLY A 114 -12.82 -5.82 6.06
CA GLY A 114 -14.21 -5.38 6.12
C GLY A 114 -15.18 -6.12 5.22
N ASN A 115 -14.74 -7.13 4.44
CA ASN A 115 -15.59 -7.98 3.59
C ASN A 115 -16.42 -7.22 2.53
N HIS A 116 -15.88 -6.14 1.96
CA HIS A 116 -16.52 -5.35 0.91
C HIS A 116 -16.06 -5.85 -0.48
N ALA A 117 -16.75 -6.82 -1.05
CA ALA A 117 -16.43 -7.44 -2.33
C ALA A 117 -17.57 -7.25 -3.33
N TYR A 118 -17.27 -6.64 -4.47
CA TYR A 118 -18.26 -6.25 -5.47
C TYR A 118 -17.86 -6.70 -6.87
N MET A 119 -18.85 -6.92 -7.72
CA MET A 119 -18.66 -7.20 -9.13
C MET A 119 -19.44 -6.21 -9.98
N CYS A 120 -18.81 -5.71 -11.03
CA CYS A 120 -19.40 -4.78 -11.97
C CYS A 120 -19.25 -5.29 -13.41
N ARG A 121 -20.13 -4.85 -14.31
CA ARG A 121 -20.00 -5.13 -15.75
C ARG A 121 -18.79 -4.36 -16.29
N GLY A 122 -18.11 -5.00 -17.25
CA GLY A 122 -16.89 -4.48 -17.87
C GLY A 122 -15.90 -5.59 -18.15
N GLY A 123 -14.63 -5.21 -18.30
CA GLY A 123 -13.53 -6.11 -18.60
C GLY A 123 -13.34 -6.35 -20.10
N HIS A 124 -12.19 -6.91 -20.45
CA HIS A 124 -11.79 -7.15 -21.82
C HIS A 124 -11.50 -8.63 -22.06
N GLU A 125 -11.52 -9.03 -23.30
CA GLU A 125 -11.03 -10.31 -23.77
C GLU A 125 -9.50 -10.27 -23.95
N TYR A 126 -8.88 -11.41 -24.16
CA TYR A 126 -7.43 -11.52 -24.36
C TYR A 126 -6.91 -10.74 -25.59
N ASP A 127 -7.78 -10.38 -26.52
CA ASP A 127 -7.48 -9.61 -27.73
C ASP A 127 -7.85 -8.11 -27.60
N GLY A 128 -8.26 -7.66 -26.42
CA GLY A 128 -8.59 -6.27 -26.10
C GLY A 128 -10.02 -5.85 -26.42
N ARG A 129 -10.87 -6.73 -26.96
CA ARG A 129 -12.31 -6.45 -27.12
C ARG A 129 -13.00 -6.42 -25.75
N GLU A 130 -13.98 -5.55 -25.60
CA GLU A 130 -14.80 -5.51 -24.40
C GLU A 130 -15.61 -6.80 -24.22
N ILE A 131 -15.61 -7.35 -23.00
CA ILE A 131 -16.56 -8.39 -22.58
C ILE A 131 -17.96 -7.78 -22.48
N ALA A 132 -18.03 -6.59 -21.91
CA ALA A 132 -19.22 -5.75 -21.83
C ALA A 132 -18.79 -4.30 -21.62
N PRO A 133 -19.60 -3.31 -22.02
CA PRO A 133 -19.37 -1.92 -21.65
C PRO A 133 -19.31 -1.76 -20.12
N LEU A 134 -18.47 -0.84 -19.66
CA LEU A 134 -18.41 -0.49 -18.22
C LEU A 134 -19.77 0.05 -17.77
N ASP A 135 -20.32 -0.54 -16.71
CA ASP A 135 -21.57 -0.06 -16.09
C ASP A 135 -21.27 1.06 -15.09
N HIS A 136 -21.22 2.28 -15.59
CA HIS A 136 -20.93 3.48 -14.79
C HIS A 136 -21.93 3.67 -13.65
N ASP A 137 -23.24 3.52 -13.93
CA ASP A 137 -24.28 3.68 -12.92
C ASP A 137 -24.19 2.59 -11.85
N GLY A 138 -23.89 1.36 -12.25
CA GLY A 138 -23.66 0.25 -11.33
C GLY A 138 -22.43 0.48 -10.45
N LEU A 139 -21.35 0.93 -11.06
CA LEU A 139 -20.12 1.24 -10.34
C LEU A 139 -20.33 2.40 -9.36
N GLN A 140 -21.01 3.46 -9.78
CA GLN A 140 -21.35 4.59 -8.92
C GLN A 140 -22.10 4.13 -7.66
N ARG A 141 -23.14 3.30 -7.82
CA ARG A 141 -23.90 2.74 -6.68
C ARG A 141 -23.04 1.91 -5.74
N ILE A 142 -22.14 1.07 -6.28
CA ILE A 142 -21.18 0.28 -5.49
C ILE A 142 -20.29 1.19 -4.65
N VAL A 143 -19.75 2.24 -5.27
CA VAL A 143 -18.86 3.20 -4.61
C VAL A 143 -19.58 3.97 -3.50
N GLU A 144 -20.79 4.42 -3.77
CA GLU A 144 -21.63 5.12 -2.77
C GLU A 144 -21.98 4.19 -1.60
N GLU A 145 -22.34 2.94 -1.84
CA GLU A 145 -22.61 1.95 -0.81
C GLU A 145 -21.39 1.70 0.08
N ALA A 146 -20.21 1.49 -0.53
CA ALA A 146 -18.96 1.32 0.21
C ALA A 146 -18.62 2.58 1.03
N ALA A 147 -18.80 3.77 0.45
CA ALA A 147 -18.54 5.04 1.12
C ALA A 147 -19.47 5.27 2.33
N LEU A 148 -20.76 4.89 2.22
CA LEU A 148 -21.71 4.93 3.33
C LEU A 148 -21.34 3.97 4.46
N ALA A 149 -20.70 2.85 4.15
CA ALA A 149 -20.12 1.92 5.13
C ALA A 149 -18.80 2.42 5.75
N GLY A 150 -18.35 3.64 5.38
CA GLY A 150 -17.12 4.25 5.91
C GLY A 150 -15.83 3.85 5.17
N VAL A 151 -15.93 3.09 4.07
CA VAL A 151 -14.75 2.68 3.29
C VAL A 151 -14.20 3.88 2.51
N ARG A 152 -12.86 4.00 2.51
CA ARG A 152 -12.12 5.03 1.76
C ARG A 152 -10.96 4.43 0.94
N SER A 153 -10.74 3.13 1.06
CA SER A 153 -9.73 2.39 0.29
C SER A 153 -10.44 1.48 -0.72
N PHE A 154 -10.01 1.54 -1.98
CA PHE A 154 -10.61 0.77 -3.08
C PHE A 154 -9.51 0.04 -3.84
N ALA A 155 -9.71 -1.24 -4.10
CA ALA A 155 -8.89 -2.05 -4.98
C ALA A 155 -9.72 -2.46 -6.18
N ILE A 156 -9.28 -2.11 -7.37
CA ILE A 156 -9.97 -2.43 -8.62
C ILE A 156 -9.18 -3.49 -9.36
N THR A 157 -9.88 -4.41 -9.99
CA THR A 157 -9.29 -5.37 -10.93
C THR A 157 -10.22 -5.53 -12.12
N SER A 158 -9.68 -5.45 -13.32
CA SER A 158 -10.42 -5.69 -14.55
C SER A 158 -9.90 -6.95 -15.25
N VAL A 159 -10.79 -7.69 -15.88
CA VAL A 159 -10.40 -8.85 -16.66
C VAL A 159 -9.54 -8.39 -17.84
N PHE A 160 -8.34 -8.98 -17.99
CA PHE A 160 -7.33 -8.62 -18.99
C PHE A 160 -6.87 -7.15 -18.96
N SER A 161 -6.82 -6.52 -17.77
CA SER A 161 -6.29 -5.17 -17.63
C SER A 161 -4.85 -4.98 -18.13
N PRO A 162 -3.94 -5.97 -18.08
CA PRO A 162 -2.63 -5.83 -18.71
C PRO A 162 -2.68 -5.64 -20.24
N VAL A 163 -3.78 -6.03 -20.89
CA VAL A 163 -4.00 -5.81 -22.33
C VAL A 163 -4.66 -4.45 -22.58
N ASN A 164 -5.65 -4.11 -21.80
CA ASN A 164 -6.32 -2.81 -21.84
C ASN A 164 -6.73 -2.35 -20.43
N PRO A 165 -6.03 -1.36 -19.83
CA PRO A 165 -6.30 -0.86 -18.48
C PRO A 165 -7.38 0.24 -18.43
N GLU A 166 -8.00 0.60 -19.55
CA GLU A 166 -8.91 1.74 -19.67
C GLU A 166 -10.01 1.73 -18.60
N PHE A 167 -10.71 0.61 -18.43
CA PHE A 167 -11.80 0.50 -17.45
C PHE A 167 -11.34 0.61 -16.00
N GLU A 168 -10.11 0.20 -15.67
CA GLU A 168 -9.56 0.42 -14.34
C GLU A 168 -9.30 1.92 -14.08
N HIS A 169 -8.76 2.62 -15.07
CA HIS A 169 -8.51 4.07 -14.97
C HIS A 169 -9.82 4.86 -14.89
N GLU A 170 -10.82 4.48 -15.69
CA GLU A 170 -12.14 5.12 -15.66
C GLU A 170 -12.84 4.88 -14.31
N ALA A 171 -12.83 3.65 -13.81
CA ALA A 171 -13.35 3.32 -12.51
C ALA A 171 -12.64 4.09 -11.37
N ALA A 172 -11.31 4.23 -11.46
CA ALA A 172 -10.55 5.02 -10.50
C ALA A 172 -10.94 6.51 -10.51
N SER A 173 -11.26 7.06 -11.68
CA SER A 173 -11.74 8.45 -11.80
C SER A 173 -13.11 8.62 -11.12
N ILE A 174 -14.06 7.72 -11.41
CA ILE A 174 -15.38 7.71 -10.79
C ILE A 174 -15.27 7.65 -9.26
N ILE A 175 -14.41 6.76 -8.74
CA ILE A 175 -14.22 6.64 -7.28
C ILE A 175 -13.70 7.93 -6.67
N LYS A 176 -12.66 8.54 -7.28
CA LYS A 176 -12.06 9.77 -6.77
C LYS A 176 -12.99 10.98 -6.85
N GLU A 177 -13.89 11.01 -7.83
CA GLU A 177 -14.91 12.04 -7.97
C GLU A 177 -16.06 11.85 -6.97
N THR A 178 -16.38 10.61 -6.59
CA THR A 178 -17.47 10.25 -5.69
C THR A 178 -17.08 10.33 -4.23
N VAL A 179 -15.85 9.94 -3.89
CA VAL A 179 -15.39 9.77 -2.50
C VAL A 179 -14.16 10.65 -2.25
N ASP A 180 -14.37 11.73 -1.50
CA ASP A 180 -13.27 12.62 -1.12
C ASP A 180 -12.21 11.88 -0.29
N GLY A 181 -10.95 12.08 -0.66
CA GLY A 181 -9.81 11.44 0.00
C GLY A 181 -9.69 9.92 -0.24
N ALA A 182 -10.38 9.36 -1.26
CA ALA A 182 -10.27 7.95 -1.59
C ALA A 182 -8.85 7.55 -2.01
N SER A 183 -8.36 6.43 -1.45
CA SER A 183 -7.17 5.72 -1.91
C SER A 183 -7.59 4.64 -2.91
N VAL A 184 -7.00 4.62 -4.10
CA VAL A 184 -7.35 3.66 -5.16
C VAL A 184 -6.09 2.93 -5.62
N SER A 185 -6.17 1.60 -5.65
CA SER A 185 -5.15 0.69 -6.22
C SER A 185 -5.73 -0.03 -7.43
N LEU A 186 -4.92 -0.14 -8.50
CA LEU A 186 -5.25 -0.80 -9.76
C LEU A 186 -4.38 -2.04 -9.95
#